data_dac5c1e259772c662b769664674ae34c
#
_entry.id   dac5c1e259772c662b769664674ae34c
#
_cell.length_a   1.000
_cell.length_b   1.000
_cell.length_c   1.000
_cell.angle_alpha   90.00
_cell.angle_beta   90.00
_cell.angle_gamma   90.00
#
_symmetry.space_group_name_H-M   'P 1'
#
loop_
_entity.id
_entity.type
_entity.pdbx_description
1 polymer ?
#
loop_
_entity_poly.entity_id
_entity_poly.type
_entity_poly.pdbx_seq_one_letter_code
_entity_poly.pdbx_strand_id
1 'polypeptide(L)'
;LKLLFFAQLVSVGNIQILLSSYGTYEWNCEQFLSFDLELDNYKFLVVKNPMNYKNTFSHIENIYILDTEGPTPPTCKNIKFKKMIKYFPKQLDLEFSDVVLKYNN
;
A
#
# COMPACT_ATOMS: atom_id res chain seq x y z
N LEU A 1 -21.54 19.07 6.74
CA LEU A 1 -20.85 18.59 5.54
C LEU A 1 -21.11 17.08 5.44
N LYS A 2 -22.09 16.66 4.60
CA LYS A 2 -22.26 15.23 4.31
C LYS A 2 -21.17 14.83 3.33
N LEU A 3 -20.12 14.20 3.82
CA LEU A 3 -19.25 13.41 2.97
C LEU A 3 -20.05 12.17 2.52
N LEU A 4 -20.56 12.21 1.31
CA LEU A 4 -21.12 11.04 0.64
C LEU A 4 -19.94 10.16 0.19
N PHE A 5 -19.47 9.30 1.07
CA PHE A 5 -18.61 8.18 0.69
C PHE A 5 -19.47 7.18 -0.07
N PHE A 6 -19.27 7.11 -1.37
CA PHE A 6 -19.80 6.00 -2.13
C PHE A 6 -18.83 4.82 -1.98
N ALA A 7 -19.19 3.88 -1.15
CA ALA A 7 -18.52 2.60 -1.06
C ALA A 7 -19.54 1.50 -1.33
N GLN A 8 -19.11 0.43 -1.98
CA GLN A 8 -19.96 -0.71 -2.34
C GLN A 8 -19.23 -2.01 -2.08
N LEU A 9 -19.94 -2.97 -1.50
CA LEU A 9 -19.47 -4.34 -1.36
C LEU A 9 -19.98 -5.17 -2.54
N VAL A 10 -19.07 -5.81 -3.25
CA VAL A 10 -19.37 -6.72 -4.36
C VAL A 10 -18.92 -8.13 -3.98
N SER A 11 -19.82 -9.10 -4.13
CA SER A 11 -19.52 -10.51 -3.84
C SER A 11 -19.48 -11.31 -5.12
N VAL A 12 -18.40 -12.09 -5.31
CA VAL A 12 -18.22 -13.01 -6.44
C VAL A 12 -17.78 -14.37 -5.87
N GLY A 13 -18.72 -15.28 -5.76
CA GLY A 13 -18.48 -16.55 -5.06
C GLY A 13 -18.06 -16.30 -3.61
N ASN A 14 -16.89 -16.80 -3.22
CA ASN A 14 -16.32 -16.61 -1.88
C ASN A 14 -15.41 -15.37 -1.76
N ILE A 15 -15.37 -14.53 -2.78
CA ILE A 15 -14.55 -13.32 -2.81
C ILE A 15 -15.46 -12.13 -2.55
N GLN A 16 -15.07 -11.28 -1.60
CA GLN A 16 -15.72 -10.00 -1.34
C GLN A 16 -14.78 -8.87 -1.69
N ILE A 17 -15.29 -7.90 -2.44
CA ILE A 17 -14.51 -6.76 -2.94
C ILE A 17 -15.18 -5.49 -2.45
N LEU A 18 -14.45 -4.73 -1.61
CA LEU A 18 -14.90 -3.42 -1.17
C LEU A 18 -14.36 -2.36 -2.15
N LEU A 19 -15.27 -1.67 -2.81
CA LEU A 19 -14.98 -0.60 -3.74
C LEU A 19 -15.31 0.74 -3.11
N SER A 20 -14.41 1.71 -3.22
CA SER A 20 -14.65 3.08 -2.77
C SER A 20 -14.36 4.08 -3.89
N SER A 21 -15.18 5.13 -4.00
CA SER A 21 -15.01 6.19 -4.99
C SER A 21 -13.81 7.08 -4.69
N TYR A 22 -13.39 7.15 -3.44
CA TYR A 22 -12.23 7.92 -3.00
C TYR A 22 -11.24 7.04 -2.28
N GLY A 23 -9.95 7.37 -2.41
CA GLY A 23 -8.91 6.71 -1.65
C GLY A 23 -9.13 6.93 -0.16
N THR A 24 -9.18 5.84 0.59
CA THR A 24 -9.23 5.86 2.06
C THR A 24 -7.86 5.49 2.59
N TYR A 25 -7.39 6.23 3.59
CA TYR A 25 -6.25 5.81 4.38
C TYR A 25 -6.76 4.91 5.49
N GLU A 26 -6.40 3.65 5.40
CA GLU A 26 -6.80 2.64 6.39
C GLU A 26 -5.92 2.74 7.62
N TRP A 27 -6.34 3.55 8.60
CA TRP A 27 -5.70 3.63 9.90
C TRP A 27 -6.15 2.50 10.84
N ASN A 28 -7.29 1.90 10.52
CA ASN A 28 -7.93 0.83 11.29
C ASN A 28 -8.81 -0.03 10.38
N CYS A 29 -9.49 -1.03 10.94
CA CYS A 29 -10.38 -1.94 10.21
C CYS A 29 -11.81 -1.41 9.99
N GLU A 30 -12.11 -0.18 10.38
CA GLU A 30 -13.50 0.34 10.42
C GLU A 30 -14.19 0.32 9.06
N GLN A 31 -13.45 0.52 7.97
CA GLN A 31 -14.04 0.46 6.64
C GLN A 31 -14.58 -0.94 6.30
N PHE A 32 -13.98 -2.01 6.80
CA PHE A 32 -14.47 -3.37 6.62
C PHE A 32 -15.65 -3.63 7.56
N LEU A 33 -15.52 -3.23 8.82
CA LEU A 33 -16.56 -3.38 9.83
C LEU A 33 -17.84 -2.62 9.49
N SER A 34 -17.72 -1.49 8.78
CA SER A 34 -18.89 -0.72 8.31
C SER A 34 -19.75 -1.46 7.27
N PHE A 35 -19.25 -2.54 6.72
CA PHE A 35 -19.94 -3.46 5.80
C PHE A 35 -20.20 -4.83 6.45
N ASP A 36 -20.16 -4.90 7.78
CA ASP A 36 -20.36 -6.14 8.56
C ASP A 36 -19.37 -7.26 8.16
N LEU A 37 -18.15 -6.87 7.71
CA LEU A 37 -17.11 -7.81 7.36
C LEU A 37 -16.25 -8.12 8.59
N GLU A 38 -16.49 -9.26 9.21
CA GLU A 38 -15.66 -9.80 10.29
C GLU A 38 -14.39 -10.42 9.67
N LEU A 39 -13.24 -9.76 9.82
CA LEU A 39 -12.00 -10.12 9.14
C LEU A 39 -11.49 -11.52 9.51
N ASP A 40 -11.76 -11.98 10.71
CA ASP A 40 -11.37 -13.31 11.18
C ASP A 40 -12.05 -14.47 10.42
N ASN A 41 -13.15 -14.18 9.73
CA ASN A 41 -13.86 -15.17 8.91
C ASN A 41 -13.19 -15.39 7.54
N TYR A 42 -12.16 -14.60 7.19
CA TYR A 42 -11.50 -14.67 5.90
C TYR A 42 -10.12 -15.31 6.00
N LYS A 43 -9.82 -16.21 5.07
CA LYS A 43 -8.49 -16.83 4.97
C LYS A 43 -7.42 -15.86 4.45
N PHE A 44 -7.82 -14.94 3.61
CA PHE A 44 -6.94 -13.95 2.99
C PHE A 44 -7.61 -12.59 3.00
N LEU A 45 -6.85 -11.57 3.37
CA LEU A 45 -7.24 -10.18 3.27
C LEU A 45 -6.24 -9.48 2.34
N VAL A 46 -6.73 -8.90 1.26
CA VAL A 46 -5.92 -8.13 0.32
C VAL A 46 -6.21 -6.65 0.51
N VAL A 47 -5.19 -5.88 0.88
CA VAL A 47 -5.32 -4.44 1.07
C VAL A 47 -4.34 -3.69 0.18
N LYS A 48 -4.80 -2.61 -0.43
CA LYS A 48 -3.95 -1.70 -1.18
C LYS A 48 -3.49 -0.55 -0.27
N ASN A 49 -2.70 -0.90 0.75
CA ASN A 49 -2.22 0.06 1.74
C ASN A 49 -0.73 -0.19 2.04
N PRO A 50 0.20 0.46 1.33
CA PRO A 50 1.62 0.20 1.48
C PRO A 50 2.22 0.75 2.78
N MET A 51 1.53 1.66 3.48
CA MET A 51 2.13 2.39 4.59
C MET A 51 1.61 1.94 5.96
N ASN A 52 0.29 1.80 6.12
CA ASN A 52 -0.33 1.65 7.44
C ASN A 52 -0.72 0.21 7.80
N TYR A 53 -0.60 -0.74 6.88
CA TYR A 53 -1.05 -2.12 7.10
C TYR A 53 -0.44 -2.78 8.35
N LYS A 54 0.81 -2.44 8.69
CA LYS A 54 1.47 -2.99 9.88
C LYS A 54 0.81 -2.58 11.19
N ASN A 55 0.30 -1.36 11.25
CA ASN A 55 -0.41 -0.87 12.43
C ASN A 55 -1.84 -1.41 12.48
N THR A 56 -2.53 -1.34 11.33
CA THR A 56 -3.93 -1.77 11.21
C THR A 56 -4.09 -3.26 11.47
N PHE A 57 -3.17 -4.07 10.94
CA PHE A 57 -3.24 -5.53 10.98
C PHE A 57 -2.10 -6.15 11.80
N SER A 58 -1.70 -5.49 12.89
CA SER A 58 -0.57 -5.93 13.75
C SER A 58 -0.77 -7.30 14.40
N HIS A 59 -2.01 -7.78 14.50
CA HIS A 59 -2.39 -9.09 15.03
C HIS A 59 -2.25 -10.22 13.99
N ILE A 60 -2.03 -9.88 12.71
CA ILE A 60 -1.88 -10.88 11.65
C ILE A 60 -0.40 -11.26 11.51
N GLU A 61 -0.10 -12.53 11.72
CA GLU A 61 1.27 -13.04 11.69
C GLU A 61 1.84 -13.19 10.27
N ASN A 62 1.01 -13.62 9.31
CA ASN A 62 1.46 -13.93 7.96
C ASN A 62 1.12 -12.78 7.00
N ILE A 63 2.12 -11.96 6.70
CA ILE A 63 1.98 -10.81 5.80
C ILE A 63 2.80 -11.05 4.53
N TYR A 64 2.16 -10.94 3.38
CA TYR A 64 2.78 -11.05 2.06
C TYR A 64 2.72 -9.71 1.36
N ILE A 65 3.88 -9.21 0.94
CA ILE A 65 3.97 -7.97 0.14
C ILE A 65 4.02 -8.37 -1.33
N LEU A 66 3.00 -7.96 -2.08
CA LEU A 66 2.93 -8.20 -3.51
C LEU A 66 3.57 -7.05 -4.27
N ASP A 67 4.71 -7.32 -4.91
CA ASP A 67 5.41 -6.36 -5.78
C ASP A 67 4.96 -6.58 -7.22
N THR A 68 3.88 -5.90 -7.61
CA THR A 68 3.32 -5.96 -8.96
C THR A 68 3.71 -4.73 -9.77
N GLU A 69 3.65 -4.85 -11.09
CA GLU A 69 3.86 -3.70 -11.97
C GLU A 69 2.83 -2.60 -11.69
N GLY A 70 3.30 -1.36 -11.63
CA GLY A 70 2.44 -0.21 -11.37
C GLY A 70 3.24 1.07 -11.13
N PRO A 71 2.56 2.23 -11.03
CA PRO A 71 3.22 3.52 -10.84
C PRO A 71 3.84 3.70 -9.46
N THR A 72 3.41 2.91 -8.47
CA THR A 72 3.88 2.98 -7.08
C THR A 72 4.22 1.59 -6.55
N PRO A 73 5.35 1.00 -7.01
CA PRO A 73 5.78 -0.30 -6.51
C PRO A 73 6.18 -0.22 -5.03
N PRO A 74 5.97 -1.26 -4.23
CA PRO A 74 6.30 -1.27 -2.81
C PRO A 74 7.81 -1.30 -2.55
N THR A 75 8.63 -1.61 -3.55
CA THR A 75 10.09 -1.64 -3.47
C THR A 75 10.73 -0.82 -4.59
N CYS A 76 11.94 -0.31 -4.33
CA CYS A 76 12.71 0.42 -5.34
C CYS A 76 13.53 -0.48 -6.29
N LYS A 77 13.45 -1.83 -6.12
CA LYS A 77 14.33 -2.77 -6.84
C LYS A 77 14.21 -2.67 -8.35
N ASN A 78 13.00 -2.50 -8.85
CA ASN A 78 12.68 -2.51 -10.28
C ASN A 78 12.49 -1.10 -10.87
N ILE A 79 12.64 -0.05 -10.05
CA ILE A 79 12.51 1.31 -10.54
C ILE A 79 13.77 1.71 -11.31
N LYS A 80 13.60 2.12 -12.57
CA LYS A 80 14.66 2.66 -13.41
C LYS A 80 14.71 4.17 -13.25
N PHE A 81 15.54 4.66 -12.34
CA PHE A 81 15.74 6.09 -12.18
C PHE A 81 16.57 6.64 -13.36
N LYS A 82 16.04 7.66 -14.04
CA LYS A 82 16.73 8.27 -15.20
C LYS A 82 17.83 9.24 -14.81
N LYS A 83 17.70 9.88 -13.64
CA LYS A 83 18.63 10.95 -13.20
C LYS A 83 19.49 10.57 -11.99
N MET A 84 19.18 9.49 -11.30
CA MET A 84 19.97 9.00 -10.17
C MET A 84 20.76 7.77 -10.57
N ILE A 85 22.08 7.87 -10.50
CA ILE A 85 22.99 6.76 -10.84
C ILE A 85 23.19 5.87 -9.62
N LYS A 86 23.35 6.49 -8.45
CA LYS A 86 23.58 5.83 -7.17
C LYS A 86 22.46 6.20 -6.20
N TYR A 87 21.86 5.24 -5.50
CA TYR A 87 20.83 5.48 -4.50
C TYR A 87 20.69 4.30 -3.53
N PHE A 88 20.31 4.61 -2.31
CA PHE A 88 19.92 3.61 -1.33
C PHE A 88 18.47 3.11 -1.63
N PRO A 89 18.15 1.83 -1.49
CA PRO A 89 18.96 0.70 -0.99
C PRO A 89 19.66 -0.11 -2.10
N LYS A 90 19.75 0.39 -3.32
CA LYS A 90 20.44 -0.35 -4.39
C LYS A 90 21.95 -0.46 -4.13
N GLN A 91 22.51 0.57 -3.51
CA GLN A 91 23.90 0.60 -3.06
C GLN A 91 23.91 0.81 -1.55
N LEU A 92 24.39 -0.19 -0.82
CA LEU A 92 24.42 -0.16 0.65
C LEU A 92 25.63 0.61 1.21
N ASP A 93 26.64 0.78 0.39
CA ASP A 93 27.92 1.47 0.67
C ASP A 93 27.93 2.94 0.21
N LEU A 94 26.74 3.51 0.01
CA LEU A 94 26.58 4.89 -0.41
C LEU A 94 27.03 5.83 0.69
N GLU A 95 28.08 6.64 0.43
CA GLU A 95 28.51 7.70 1.32
C GLU A 95 27.82 9.03 1.00
N PHE A 96 27.75 9.93 1.97
CA PHE A 96 27.13 11.25 1.79
C PHE A 96 27.79 12.07 0.69
N SER A 97 29.10 11.92 0.48
CA SER A 97 29.88 12.54 -0.58
C SER A 97 29.45 12.11 -2.00
N ASP A 98 28.78 10.96 -2.14
CA ASP A 98 28.28 10.46 -3.41
C ASP A 98 26.97 11.16 -3.85
N VAL A 99 26.35 11.93 -2.97
CA VAL A 99 25.10 12.63 -3.25
C VAL A 99 25.38 13.95 -3.95
N VAL A 100 25.15 13.99 -5.26
CA VAL A 100 25.25 15.21 -6.07
C VAL A 100 23.86 15.78 -6.30
N LEU A 101 23.55 16.90 -5.67
CA LEU A 101 22.33 17.66 -5.92
C LEU A 101 22.59 18.62 -7.10
N LYS A 102 21.98 18.34 -8.25
CA LYS A 102 21.98 19.28 -9.38
C LYS A 102 20.69 20.10 -9.33
N TYR A 103 20.84 21.37 -9.05
CA TYR A 103 19.76 22.33 -9.22
C TYR A 103 19.84 22.87 -10.68
N ASN A 104 18.78 22.71 -11.43
CA ASN A 104 18.63 23.43 -12.69
C ASN A 104 18.06 24.81 -12.33
N ASN A 105 18.83 25.84 -12.56
CA ASN A 105 18.35 27.22 -12.59
C ASN A 105 17.48 27.44 -13.82
#